data_234100be08ff4bdb59126523f5fc6b41
#
_entry.id   234100be08ff4bdb59126523f5fc6b41
#
_cell.length_a   1.000
_cell.length_b   1.000
_cell.length_c   1.000
_cell.angle_alpha   90.00
_cell.angle_beta   90.00
_cell.angle_gamma   90.00
#
_symmetry.space_group_name_H-M   'P 1'
#
loop_
_entity.id
_entity.type
_entity.pdbx_description
1 polymer ?
#
loop_
_entity_poly.entity_id
_entity_poly.type
_entity_poly.pdbx_seq_one_letter_code
_entity_poly.pdbx_strand_id
1 'polypeptide(L)'
;SRLLLFYLPETYFVRILGETEGYYRVSYLDDTDGAKRLTGYVSASSVVKTDFTPSTPWLNKKIEITYYAPGYSDKTGDILSRYTVTCTYYGNYSENGKEYCYVLRGDNFGYVDRPMGFTYPRNPEYAERTAPAEDPASEEEKKNGLTPAQIVFLVLLCLLIPTLAALILRSPKKPYPPDEDSMS
;
A
#
# COMPACT_ATOMS: atom_id res chain seq x y z
N SER A 1 33.06 -18.38 0.96
CA SER A 1 32.38 -17.15 0.49
C SER A 1 30.87 -17.37 0.58
N ARG A 2 30.15 -16.48 1.26
CA ARG A 2 28.69 -16.53 1.34
C ARG A 2 28.13 -15.58 0.26
N LEU A 3 27.35 -16.13 -0.67
CA LEU A 3 26.72 -15.36 -1.73
C LEU A 3 25.40 -14.81 -1.21
N LEU A 4 25.23 -13.47 -1.24
CA LEU A 4 23.94 -12.84 -1.04
C LEU A 4 23.09 -13.10 -2.29
N LEU A 5 21.93 -13.71 -2.12
CA LEU A 5 20.98 -13.91 -3.19
C LEU A 5 20.03 -12.74 -3.33
N PHE A 6 19.35 -12.36 -2.23
CA PHE A 6 18.40 -11.26 -2.22
C PHE A 6 18.07 -10.86 -0.78
N TYR A 7 17.43 -9.72 -0.64
CA TYR A 7 16.82 -9.25 0.61
C TYR A 7 15.33 -9.58 0.61
N LEU A 8 14.90 -10.27 1.66
CA LEU A 8 13.47 -10.47 1.90
C LEU A 8 12.79 -9.13 2.21
N PRO A 9 11.56 -8.90 1.73
CA PRO A 9 10.76 -7.78 2.19
C PRO A 9 10.54 -7.84 3.70
N GLU A 10 10.49 -6.70 4.34
CA GLU A 10 10.03 -6.60 5.72
C GLU A 10 8.65 -7.25 5.87
N THR A 11 8.36 -7.80 7.02
CA THR A 11 7.09 -8.48 7.36
C THR A 11 6.88 -9.87 6.76
N TYR A 12 7.78 -10.34 5.87
CA TYR A 12 7.69 -11.70 5.35
C TYR A 12 8.33 -12.69 6.32
N PHE A 13 7.65 -13.80 6.53
CA PHE A 13 8.10 -14.82 7.47
C PHE A 13 8.97 -15.86 6.76
N VAL A 14 9.85 -16.47 7.53
CA VAL A 14 10.62 -17.63 7.10
C VAL A 14 10.52 -18.70 8.18
N ARG A 15 10.53 -19.96 7.77
CA ARG A 15 10.57 -21.09 8.72
C ARG A 15 11.99 -21.40 9.07
N ILE A 16 12.34 -21.34 10.36
CA ILE A 16 13.64 -21.74 10.86
C ILE A 16 13.73 -23.28 10.85
N LEU A 17 14.76 -23.79 10.18
CA LEU A 17 15.07 -25.22 10.07
C LEU A 17 16.22 -25.64 11.00
N GLY A 18 17.03 -24.69 11.44
CA GLY A 18 18.17 -24.91 12.32
C GLY A 18 18.94 -23.64 12.57
N GLU A 19 19.86 -23.70 13.50
CA GLU A 19 20.72 -22.58 13.92
C GLU A 19 22.18 -22.97 13.75
N THR A 20 22.99 -22.05 13.29
CA THR A 20 24.44 -22.14 13.19
C THR A 20 25.03 -20.80 13.57
N GLU A 21 26.31 -20.71 13.82
CA GLU A 21 27.01 -19.52 14.32
C GLU A 21 26.55 -18.20 13.63
N GLY A 22 25.69 -17.43 14.31
CA GLY A 22 25.19 -16.14 13.86
C GLY A 22 24.19 -16.18 12.69
N TYR A 23 23.72 -17.36 12.28
CA TYR A 23 22.78 -17.54 11.19
C TYR A 23 21.70 -18.56 11.50
N TYR A 24 20.52 -18.36 10.94
CA TYR A 24 19.47 -19.37 10.86
C TYR A 24 19.45 -20.00 9.48
N ARG A 25 19.45 -21.33 9.43
CA ARG A 25 19.05 -22.05 8.23
C ARG A 25 17.54 -21.94 8.12
N VAL A 26 17.04 -21.46 6.98
CA VAL A 26 15.63 -21.15 6.82
C VAL A 26 15.06 -21.75 5.54
N SER A 27 13.73 -21.94 5.54
CA SER A 27 12.93 -22.24 4.37
C SER A 27 12.02 -21.05 4.07
N TYR A 28 11.92 -20.68 2.81
CA TYR A 28 11.10 -19.59 2.32
C TYR A 28 10.26 -20.04 1.13
N LEU A 29 9.00 -19.69 1.11
CA LEU A 29 7.95 -20.19 0.24
C LEU A 29 7.75 -21.71 0.33
N ASP A 30 6.68 -22.21 -0.26
CA ASP A 30 6.42 -23.63 -0.45
C ASP A 30 6.39 -23.96 -1.93
N ASP A 31 6.52 -25.27 -2.23
CA ASP A 31 6.34 -25.78 -3.57
C ASP A 31 4.84 -25.76 -3.91
N THR A 32 4.42 -24.71 -4.55
CA THR A 32 3.07 -24.48 -5.04
C THR A 32 3.10 -24.13 -6.52
N ASP A 33 1.94 -24.06 -7.15
CA ASP A 33 1.88 -23.69 -8.57
C ASP A 33 2.51 -22.32 -8.82
N GLY A 34 3.61 -22.35 -9.58
CA GLY A 34 4.39 -21.16 -9.93
C GLY A 34 5.28 -20.59 -8.80
N ALA A 35 5.52 -21.35 -7.73
CA ALA A 35 6.53 -21.03 -6.71
C ALA A 35 7.31 -22.29 -6.32
N LYS A 36 8.56 -22.12 -5.96
CA LYS A 36 9.46 -23.16 -5.47
C LYS A 36 10.00 -22.79 -4.11
N ARG A 37 10.09 -23.77 -3.22
CA ARG A 37 10.71 -23.60 -1.93
C ARG A 37 12.19 -23.28 -2.08
N LEU A 38 12.64 -22.23 -1.40
CA LEU A 38 14.05 -21.93 -1.23
C LEU A 38 14.52 -22.30 0.18
N THR A 39 15.71 -22.89 0.26
CA THR A 39 16.41 -23.10 1.52
C THR A 39 17.71 -22.31 1.48
N GLY A 40 17.98 -21.55 2.53
CA GLY A 40 19.14 -20.70 2.61
C GLY A 40 19.49 -20.35 4.05
N TYR A 41 20.30 -19.32 4.18
CA TYR A 41 20.73 -18.79 5.47
C TYR A 41 20.39 -17.31 5.57
N VAL A 42 19.91 -16.90 6.74
CA VAL A 42 19.64 -15.50 7.07
C VAL A 42 20.43 -15.15 8.33
N SER A 43 20.95 -13.91 8.41
CA SER A 43 21.64 -13.47 9.62
C SER A 43 20.67 -13.47 10.81
N ALA A 44 21.08 -14.01 11.93
CA ALA A 44 20.28 -14.03 13.15
C ALA A 44 19.96 -12.60 13.64
N SER A 45 20.83 -11.63 13.35
CA SER A 45 20.62 -10.22 13.70
C SER A 45 19.62 -9.49 12.78
N SER A 46 19.26 -10.09 11.65
CA SER A 46 18.35 -9.48 10.66
C SER A 46 16.90 -9.97 10.77
N VAL A 47 16.62 -10.89 11.70
CA VAL A 47 15.29 -11.48 11.87
C VAL A 47 14.87 -11.46 13.32
N VAL A 48 13.57 -11.42 13.55
CA VAL A 48 12.96 -11.52 14.86
C VAL A 48 12.17 -12.83 14.91
N LYS A 49 12.43 -13.64 15.95
CA LYS A 49 11.62 -14.85 16.17
C LYS A 49 10.23 -14.44 16.64
N THR A 50 9.21 -15.04 16.03
CA THR A 50 7.83 -14.89 16.48
C THR A 50 7.48 -15.96 17.51
N ASP A 51 6.56 -15.65 18.40
CA ASP A 51 5.99 -16.55 19.41
C ASP A 51 4.74 -17.30 18.89
N PHE A 52 4.39 -17.07 17.62
CA PHE A 52 3.24 -17.67 16.96
C PHE A 52 3.62 -18.31 15.64
N THR A 53 2.79 -19.21 15.15
CA THR A 53 2.90 -19.79 13.81
C THR A 53 1.98 -19.03 12.87
N PRO A 54 2.53 -18.32 11.84
CA PRO A 54 1.71 -17.64 10.86
C PRO A 54 0.86 -18.62 10.05
N SER A 55 -0.40 -18.26 9.75
CA SER A 55 -1.27 -19.00 8.86
C SER A 55 -0.96 -18.71 7.38
N THR A 56 -0.57 -17.47 7.11
CA THR A 56 -0.14 -17.00 5.77
C THR A 56 1.27 -16.40 5.86
N PRO A 57 2.31 -17.24 6.07
CA PRO A 57 3.65 -16.75 6.40
C PRO A 57 4.28 -15.90 5.29
N TRP A 58 3.90 -16.11 4.06
CA TRP A 58 4.44 -15.39 2.91
C TRP A 58 3.35 -15.04 1.90
N LEU A 59 3.60 -13.97 1.14
CA LEU A 59 2.73 -13.53 0.08
C LEU A 59 3.33 -13.95 -1.26
N ASN A 60 2.63 -14.83 -1.97
CA ASN A 60 3.05 -15.31 -3.29
C ASN A 60 2.81 -14.22 -4.35
N LYS A 61 3.64 -13.17 -4.32
CA LYS A 61 3.50 -12.01 -5.20
C LYS A 61 3.95 -12.36 -6.61
N LYS A 62 3.07 -12.12 -7.57
CA LYS A 62 3.40 -12.16 -9.00
C LYS A 62 3.76 -10.76 -9.49
N ILE A 63 4.71 -10.67 -10.39
CA ILE A 63 5.07 -9.46 -11.11
C ILE A 63 5.03 -9.71 -12.61
N GLU A 64 4.63 -8.68 -13.35
CA GLU A 64 4.62 -8.70 -14.80
C GLU A 64 5.76 -7.85 -15.34
N ILE A 65 6.51 -8.38 -16.28
CA ILE A 65 7.64 -7.72 -16.90
C ILE A 65 7.42 -7.69 -18.40
N THR A 66 7.41 -6.50 -18.96
CA THR A 66 7.28 -6.32 -20.40
C THR A 66 8.67 -6.14 -21.02
N TYR A 67 8.97 -6.97 -21.99
CA TYR A 67 10.16 -6.88 -22.81
C TYR A 67 9.82 -6.29 -24.17
N TYR A 68 10.75 -5.52 -24.69
CA TYR A 68 10.64 -4.90 -26.00
C TYR A 68 11.71 -5.47 -26.93
N ALA A 69 11.32 -5.80 -28.16
CA ALA A 69 12.28 -6.23 -29.16
C ALA A 69 13.22 -5.07 -29.55
N PRO A 70 14.46 -5.36 -29.97
CA PRO A 70 15.35 -4.33 -30.50
C PRO A 70 14.68 -3.55 -31.64
N GLY A 71 14.73 -2.22 -31.56
CA GLY A 71 14.08 -1.34 -32.56
C GLY A 71 12.60 -1.06 -32.31
N TYR A 72 12.03 -1.55 -31.20
CA TYR A 72 10.67 -1.21 -30.82
C TYR A 72 10.49 0.32 -30.70
N SER A 73 9.40 0.82 -31.23
CA SER A 73 8.99 2.22 -31.08
C SER A 73 7.50 2.28 -30.73
N ASP A 74 7.17 3.00 -29.66
CA ASP A 74 5.77 3.24 -29.27
C ASP A 74 4.94 3.93 -30.36
N LYS A 75 5.61 4.67 -31.26
CA LYS A 75 4.94 5.38 -32.37
C LYS A 75 4.40 4.45 -33.45
N THR A 76 4.97 3.25 -33.58
CA THR A 76 4.54 2.27 -34.59
C THR A 76 3.45 1.32 -34.07
N GLY A 77 3.25 1.25 -32.74
CA GLY A 77 2.23 0.40 -32.14
C GLY A 77 2.36 -1.09 -32.43
N ASP A 78 3.56 -1.55 -32.80
CA ASP A 78 3.81 -2.93 -33.19
C ASP A 78 3.75 -3.85 -31.95
N ILE A 79 2.58 -4.48 -31.78
CA ILE A 79 2.27 -5.39 -30.68
C ILE A 79 3.21 -6.62 -30.69
N LEU A 80 3.70 -7.02 -31.86
CA LEU A 80 4.57 -8.18 -32.02
C LEU A 80 6.00 -7.91 -31.49
N SER A 81 6.34 -6.66 -31.29
CA SER A 81 7.66 -6.25 -30.80
C SER A 81 7.73 -6.17 -29.27
N ARG A 82 6.66 -6.47 -28.55
CA ARG A 82 6.65 -6.54 -27.09
C ARG A 82 6.00 -7.82 -26.61
N TYR A 83 6.50 -8.34 -25.50
CA TYR A 83 5.86 -9.47 -24.81
C TYR A 83 5.98 -9.31 -23.30
N THR A 84 4.94 -9.72 -22.59
CA THR A 84 4.87 -9.66 -21.13
C THR A 84 5.00 -11.06 -20.56
N VAL A 85 5.79 -11.21 -19.51
CA VAL A 85 5.95 -12.44 -18.77
C VAL A 85 5.58 -12.22 -17.30
N THR A 86 4.93 -13.20 -16.73
CA THR A 86 4.62 -13.23 -15.30
C THR A 86 5.70 -14.04 -14.57
N CYS A 87 6.24 -13.46 -13.52
CA CYS A 87 7.25 -14.07 -12.67
C CYS A 87 6.77 -14.09 -11.22
N THR A 88 7.21 -15.08 -10.43
CA THR A 88 7.01 -15.07 -8.99
C THR A 88 8.14 -14.29 -8.33
N TYR A 89 7.78 -13.30 -7.53
CA TYR A 89 8.70 -12.45 -6.80
C TYR A 89 9.16 -13.13 -5.51
N TYR A 90 10.47 -13.08 -5.26
CA TYR A 90 11.10 -13.64 -4.07
C TYR A 90 11.69 -12.57 -3.15
N GLY A 91 12.28 -11.53 -3.71
CA GLY A 91 12.89 -10.47 -2.91
C GLY A 91 13.63 -9.45 -3.76
N ASN A 92 14.27 -8.52 -3.09
CA ASN A 92 15.00 -7.42 -3.72
C ASN A 92 16.50 -7.71 -3.74
N TYR A 93 17.17 -7.21 -4.76
CA TYR A 93 18.63 -7.18 -4.85
C TYR A 93 19.07 -5.81 -5.35
N SER A 94 20.17 -5.32 -4.82
CA SER A 94 20.73 -4.03 -5.26
C SER A 94 22.21 -4.21 -5.53
N GLU A 95 22.66 -3.73 -6.69
CA GLU A 95 24.05 -3.74 -7.10
C GLU A 95 24.37 -2.46 -7.86
N ASN A 96 25.47 -1.80 -7.50
CA ASN A 96 25.94 -0.56 -8.13
C ASN A 96 24.86 0.55 -8.25
N GLY A 97 23.99 0.64 -7.26
CA GLY A 97 22.89 1.62 -7.23
C GLY A 97 21.69 1.28 -8.11
N LYS A 98 21.71 0.13 -8.77
CA LYS A 98 20.59 -0.38 -9.54
C LYS A 98 19.83 -1.43 -8.74
N GLU A 99 18.50 -1.36 -8.81
CA GLU A 99 17.59 -2.26 -8.09
C GLU A 99 17.05 -3.35 -9.01
N TYR A 100 17.03 -4.56 -8.48
CA TYR A 100 16.54 -5.76 -9.15
C TYR A 100 15.52 -6.49 -8.27
N CYS A 101 14.66 -7.27 -8.90
CA CYS A 101 13.84 -8.28 -8.25
C CYS A 101 14.42 -9.67 -8.52
N TYR A 102 14.61 -10.48 -7.46
CA TYR A 102 14.89 -11.89 -7.60
C TYR A 102 13.58 -12.64 -7.83
N VAL A 103 13.50 -13.37 -8.91
CA VAL A 103 12.26 -13.95 -9.40
C VAL A 103 12.42 -15.38 -9.86
N LEU A 104 11.30 -16.11 -9.86
CA LEU A 104 11.14 -17.40 -10.55
C LEU A 104 10.29 -17.19 -11.80
N ARG A 105 10.82 -17.61 -12.95
CA ARG A 105 10.10 -17.69 -14.22
C ARG A 105 10.13 -19.14 -14.72
N GLY A 106 8.95 -19.77 -14.77
CA GLY A 106 8.90 -21.21 -15.00
C GLY A 106 9.71 -21.95 -13.94
N ASP A 107 10.77 -22.63 -14.36
CA ASP A 107 11.66 -23.38 -13.48
C ASP A 107 12.99 -22.67 -13.14
N ASN A 108 13.20 -21.48 -13.67
CA ASN A 108 14.47 -20.78 -13.57
C ASN A 108 14.39 -19.56 -12.64
N PHE A 109 15.34 -19.49 -11.73
CA PHE A 109 15.58 -18.29 -10.93
C PHE A 109 16.46 -17.31 -11.65
N GLY A 110 16.24 -16.02 -11.40
CA GLY A 110 17.06 -14.96 -11.97
C GLY A 110 16.74 -13.58 -11.42
N TYR A 111 17.51 -12.62 -11.88
CA TYR A 111 17.30 -11.21 -11.55
C TYR A 111 16.67 -10.50 -12.75
N VAL A 112 15.73 -9.65 -12.47
CA VAL A 112 15.09 -8.77 -13.44
C VAL A 112 15.13 -7.34 -12.92
N ASP A 113 15.18 -6.37 -13.80
CA ASP A 113 15.10 -4.98 -13.41
C ASP A 113 13.81 -4.74 -12.63
N ARG A 114 13.90 -4.00 -11.53
CA ARG A 114 12.70 -3.66 -10.75
C ARG A 114 11.72 -2.88 -11.62
N PRO A 115 10.49 -3.36 -11.80
CA PRO A 115 9.49 -2.63 -12.57
C PRO A 115 9.18 -1.27 -11.92
N MET A 116 8.97 -0.24 -12.75
CA MET A 116 8.63 1.09 -12.27
C MET A 116 7.32 1.04 -11.45
N GLY A 117 7.31 1.68 -10.29
CA GLY A 117 6.17 1.68 -9.38
C GLY A 117 5.89 0.35 -8.68
N PHE A 118 6.76 -0.66 -8.84
CA PHE A 118 6.58 -1.92 -8.14
C PHE A 118 6.70 -1.74 -6.63
N THR A 119 5.67 -2.19 -5.92
CA THR A 119 5.64 -2.29 -4.47
C THR A 119 5.25 -3.71 -4.07
N TYR A 120 5.76 -4.17 -2.94
CA TYR A 120 5.32 -5.43 -2.34
C TYR A 120 4.38 -5.13 -1.16
N PRO A 121 3.28 -5.87 -1.03
CA PRO A 121 2.38 -5.68 0.09
C PRO A 121 3.06 -6.11 1.39
N ARG A 122 2.73 -5.44 2.49
CA ARG A 122 3.08 -5.93 3.83
C ARG A 122 2.23 -7.16 4.15
N ASN A 123 2.79 -8.10 4.91
CA ASN A 123 2.01 -9.23 5.37
C ASN A 123 0.98 -8.73 6.41
N PRO A 124 -0.33 -8.89 6.17
CA PRO A 124 -1.35 -8.39 7.07
C PRO A 124 -1.29 -9.05 8.44
N GLU A 125 -0.94 -10.33 8.50
CA GLU A 125 -0.82 -11.07 9.77
C GLU A 125 0.31 -10.53 10.64
N TYR A 126 1.40 -10.05 10.04
CA TYR A 126 2.45 -9.35 10.77
C TYR A 126 1.93 -8.01 11.32
N ALA A 127 1.20 -7.26 10.52
CA ALA A 127 0.67 -5.95 10.90
C ALA A 127 -0.35 -6.04 12.04
N GLU A 128 -1.24 -7.02 11.99
CA GLU A 128 -2.24 -7.24 13.04
C GLU A 128 -1.63 -7.60 14.40
N ARG A 129 -0.55 -8.41 14.38
CA ARG A 129 0.06 -8.91 15.63
C ARG A 129 1.14 -8.00 16.20
N THR A 130 1.71 -7.12 15.39
CA THR A 130 2.71 -6.14 15.83
C THR A 130 2.13 -4.75 16.04
N ALA A 131 0.88 -4.51 15.65
CA ALA A 131 0.19 -3.30 16.02
C ALA A 131 0.14 -3.21 17.56
N PRO A 132 0.48 -2.08 18.19
CA PRO A 132 0.23 -1.88 19.60
C PRO A 132 -1.24 -2.23 19.86
N ALA A 133 -1.48 -3.07 20.88
CA ALA A 133 -2.85 -3.33 21.30
C ALA A 133 -3.53 -1.98 21.49
N GLU A 134 -4.49 -1.65 20.64
CA GLU A 134 -5.30 -0.44 20.84
C GLU A 134 -5.99 -0.63 22.17
N ASP A 135 -5.68 0.26 23.11
CA ASP A 135 -6.25 0.24 24.45
C ASP A 135 -7.79 0.35 24.26
N PRO A 136 -8.59 -0.64 24.70
CA PRO A 136 -10.04 -0.61 24.48
C PRO A 136 -10.70 0.67 25.02
N ALA A 137 -10.01 1.40 25.92
CA ALA A 137 -10.42 2.72 26.37
C ALA A 137 -10.33 3.82 25.30
N SER A 138 -9.53 3.64 24.24
CA SER A 138 -9.39 4.65 23.18
C SER A 138 -10.45 4.51 22.07
N GLU A 139 -11.11 3.35 21.95
CA GLU A 139 -12.21 3.17 20.99
C GLU A 139 -13.55 3.76 21.51
N GLU A 140 -13.76 3.81 22.83
CA GLU A 140 -14.97 4.41 23.38
C GLU A 140 -14.96 5.95 23.29
N GLU A 141 -13.80 6.60 23.37
CA GLU A 141 -13.70 8.05 23.17
C GLU A 141 -13.85 8.47 21.69
N LYS A 142 -13.53 7.60 20.73
CA LYS A 142 -13.70 7.92 19.30
C LYS A 142 -15.12 7.77 18.77
N LYS A 143 -15.99 7.04 19.48
CA LYS A 143 -17.36 6.77 18.99
C LYS A 143 -18.43 7.77 19.44
N ASN A 144 -18.16 8.64 20.42
CA ASN A 144 -19.19 9.51 20.99
C ASN A 144 -18.87 11.00 21.10
N GLY A 145 -17.80 11.47 20.51
CA GLY A 145 -17.44 12.88 20.55
C GLY A 145 -17.29 13.50 19.16
N LEU A 146 -18.15 14.46 18.84
CA LEU A 146 -17.90 15.36 17.71
C LEU A 146 -16.57 16.07 17.94
N THR A 147 -15.69 16.05 16.93
CA THR A 147 -14.42 16.79 17.02
C THR A 147 -14.69 18.27 17.28
N PRO A 148 -13.80 19.01 17.96
CA PRO A 148 -13.99 20.44 18.20
C PRO A 148 -14.33 21.22 16.91
N ALA A 149 -13.74 20.82 15.78
CA ALA A 149 -14.03 21.40 14.48
C ALA A 149 -15.47 21.10 14.00
N GLN A 150 -15.99 19.90 14.25
CA GLN A 150 -17.37 19.54 13.93
C GLN A 150 -18.38 20.28 14.80
N ILE A 151 -18.07 20.50 16.09
CA ILE A 151 -18.90 21.28 16.98
C ILE A 151 -18.99 22.73 16.51
N VAL A 152 -17.85 23.35 16.16
CA VAL A 152 -17.81 24.71 15.63
C VAL A 152 -18.59 24.81 14.32
N PHE A 153 -18.47 23.85 13.44
CA PHE A 153 -19.19 23.81 12.16
C PHE A 153 -20.71 23.71 12.39
N LEU A 154 -21.14 22.89 13.32
CA LEU A 154 -22.56 22.68 13.65
C LEU A 154 -23.18 23.93 14.28
N VAL A 155 -22.44 24.63 15.16
CA VAL A 155 -22.87 25.91 15.77
C VAL A 155 -22.98 26.98 14.69
N LEU A 156 -22.01 27.10 13.77
CA LEU A 156 -22.05 28.02 12.65
C LEU A 156 -23.25 27.76 11.74
N LEU A 157 -23.55 26.49 11.44
CA LEU A 157 -24.71 26.10 10.63
C LEU A 157 -26.04 26.47 11.30
N CYS A 158 -26.17 26.26 12.62
CA CYS A 158 -27.33 26.64 13.40
C CYS A 158 -27.58 28.16 13.46
N LEU A 159 -26.55 28.98 13.36
CA LEU A 159 -26.67 30.43 13.30
C LEU A 159 -26.95 30.95 11.88
N LEU A 160 -26.44 30.29 10.86
CA LEU A 160 -26.59 30.70 9.46
C LEU A 160 -28.00 30.49 8.91
N ILE A 161 -28.64 29.39 9.31
CA ILE A 161 -30.03 29.06 8.85
C ILE A 161 -31.04 30.11 9.28
N PRO A 162 -31.14 30.51 10.57
CA PRO A 162 -32.13 31.51 10.99
C PRO A 162 -31.82 32.92 10.45
N THR A 163 -30.54 33.27 10.29
CA THR A 163 -30.17 34.56 9.69
C THR A 163 -30.56 34.66 8.22
N LEU A 164 -30.35 33.59 7.45
CA LEU A 164 -30.77 33.52 6.05
C LEU A 164 -32.31 33.55 5.90
N ALA A 165 -33.00 32.82 6.76
CA ALA A 165 -34.48 32.85 6.81
C ALA A 165 -35.02 34.24 7.13
N ALA A 166 -34.41 34.96 8.08
CA ALA A 166 -34.82 36.32 8.42
C ALA A 166 -34.54 37.31 7.27
N LEU A 167 -33.47 37.11 6.48
CA LEU A 167 -33.17 37.89 5.32
C LEU A 167 -34.14 37.68 4.17
N ILE A 168 -34.56 36.43 3.95
CA ILE A 168 -35.54 36.07 2.89
C ILE A 168 -36.95 36.54 3.23
N LEU A 169 -37.32 36.47 4.52
CA LEU A 169 -38.63 36.89 4.97
C LEU A 169 -38.79 38.41 5.13
N ARG A 170 -37.68 39.15 5.02
CA ARG A 170 -37.72 40.63 5.01
C ARG A 170 -38.24 41.12 3.69
N SER A 171 -39.55 41.31 3.61
CA SER A 171 -40.21 41.84 2.40
C SER A 171 -39.56 43.13 1.95
N PRO A 172 -39.25 43.29 0.66
CA PRO A 172 -38.76 44.56 0.14
C PRO A 172 -39.86 45.64 0.30
N LYS A 173 -39.49 46.79 0.88
CA LYS A 173 -40.37 47.96 0.94
C LYS A 173 -40.70 48.35 -0.52
N LYS A 174 -42.01 48.33 -0.84
CA LYS A 174 -42.50 48.83 -2.15
C LYS A 174 -42.13 50.33 -2.23
N PRO A 175 -41.55 50.78 -3.37
CA PRO A 175 -41.40 52.20 -3.59
C PRO A 175 -42.80 52.84 -3.78
N TYR A 176 -43.02 53.95 -3.09
CA TYR A 176 -44.23 54.75 -3.17
C TYR A 176 -44.32 55.40 -4.54
N PRO A 177 -45.43 55.34 -5.26
CA PRO A 177 -45.60 56.04 -6.54
C PRO A 177 -45.62 57.56 -6.30
N PRO A 178 -45.03 58.37 -7.17
CA PRO A 178 -45.13 59.82 -7.06
C PRO A 178 -46.56 60.27 -7.31
N ASP A 179 -47.03 61.20 -6.45
CA ASP A 179 -48.35 61.83 -6.61
C ASP A 179 -48.38 62.69 -7.91
N GLU A 180 -49.25 62.26 -8.84
CA GLU A 180 -49.67 63.11 -9.93
C GLU A 180 -50.84 63.97 -9.44
N ASP A 181 -50.55 65.13 -8.86
CA ASP A 181 -51.51 66.22 -8.73
C ASP A 181 -50.79 67.55 -8.58
N SER A 182 -50.53 68.19 -9.70
CA SER A 182 -50.53 69.67 -9.81
C SER A 182 -50.33 70.10 -11.28
N MET A 183 -51.39 70.10 -12.06
CA MET A 183 -51.54 71.05 -13.16
C MET A 183 -52.95 71.51 -13.17
N SER A 184 -53.14 72.74 -12.67
CA SER A 184 -54.19 73.69 -13.05
C SER A 184 -53.57 75.07 -13.10
#